data_657fd087088763516b0ee2951ed7f99a
#
_entry.id   657fd087088763516b0ee2951ed7f99a
#
_cell.length_a   1.000
_cell.length_b   1.000
_cell.length_c   1.000
_cell.angle_alpha   90.00
_cell.angle_beta   90.00
_cell.angle_gamma   90.00
#
_symmetry.space_group_name_H-M   'P 1'
#
loop_
_entity.id
_entity.type
_entity.pdbx_description
1 polymer ?
#
loop_
_entity_poly.entity_id
_entity_poly.type
_entity_poly.pdbx_seq_one_letter_code
_entity_poly.pdbx_strand_id
1 'polypeptide(L)'
;VVVSILSIVLPQTGNPEFAKLAGTIGHPVHDTFLTLGIMELWFNRPKGHRREGLLECLRVTGFLAGIVLFFKVGTTLLAKAAAALPVISTLFGWLLALGMRPDGKRMDGFPSGHTCAVTMLAWMLTDKYPKFGFAFYGMAALIGYSRWESNAHYGSQVLAGAILGLAVAAFTQRFRDRVAICILLVRRQSTTQRKRSWNAHF
;
A
#
# COMPACT_ATOMS: atom_id res chain seq x y z
N VAL A 1 8.05 23.20 -8.24
CA VAL A 1 9.20 22.69 -9.03
C VAL A 1 9.26 21.17 -8.95
N VAL A 2 9.26 20.52 -7.77
CA VAL A 2 9.30 19.05 -7.63
C VAL A 2 8.04 18.37 -8.21
N VAL A 3 6.87 18.97 -8.03
CA VAL A 3 5.60 18.47 -8.61
C VAL A 3 5.61 18.58 -10.15
N SER A 4 6.29 19.61 -10.70
CA SER A 4 6.41 19.81 -12.15
C SER A 4 7.36 18.82 -12.81
N ILE A 5 8.39 18.34 -12.11
CA ILE A 5 9.37 17.39 -12.70
C ILE A 5 8.78 15.99 -12.84
N LEU A 6 7.94 15.57 -11.90
CA LEU A 6 7.32 14.23 -11.92
C LEU A 6 6.08 14.12 -12.84
N SER A 7 5.42 15.24 -13.13
CA SER A 7 4.35 15.30 -14.15
C SER A 7 4.88 15.30 -15.59
N ILE A 8 6.20 15.48 -15.79
CA ILE A 8 6.84 15.47 -17.11
C ILE A 8 7.13 14.03 -17.61
N VAL A 9 7.21 13.05 -16.73
CA VAL A 9 7.71 11.71 -17.07
C VAL A 9 6.65 10.83 -17.76
N LEU A 10 5.35 11.14 -17.59
CA LEU A 10 4.29 10.40 -18.27
C LEU A 10 3.20 11.38 -18.70
N PRO A 11 2.99 11.68 -19.98
CA PRO A 11 1.91 12.55 -20.43
C PRO A 11 0.56 11.85 -20.26
N GLN A 12 -0.43 12.55 -19.69
CA GLN A 12 -1.83 12.14 -19.83
C GLN A 12 -2.19 12.19 -21.30
N THR A 13 -3.10 11.33 -21.73
CA THR A 13 -3.53 11.33 -23.14
C THR A 13 -4.19 12.64 -23.57
N GLY A 14 -4.63 13.45 -22.59
CA GLY A 14 -5.38 14.69 -22.84
C GLY A 14 -6.78 14.45 -23.46
N ASN A 15 -7.17 13.19 -23.64
CA ASN A 15 -8.46 12.82 -24.19
C ASN A 15 -9.51 12.71 -23.07
N PRO A 16 -10.54 13.58 -23.01
CA PRO A 16 -11.54 13.58 -21.95
C PRO A 16 -12.41 12.30 -21.93
N GLU A 17 -12.68 11.70 -23.09
CA GLU A 17 -13.41 10.45 -23.20
C GLU A 17 -12.61 9.30 -22.57
N PHE A 18 -11.31 9.25 -22.86
CA PHE A 18 -10.44 8.25 -22.29
C PHE A 18 -10.25 8.43 -20.77
N ALA A 19 -10.11 9.66 -20.31
CA ALA A 19 -10.03 9.98 -18.87
C ALA A 19 -11.30 9.52 -18.12
N LYS A 20 -12.50 9.76 -18.71
CA LYS A 20 -13.77 9.30 -18.16
C LYS A 20 -13.86 7.78 -18.14
N LEU A 21 -13.46 7.11 -19.23
CA LEU A 21 -13.42 5.66 -19.32
C LEU A 21 -12.47 5.06 -18.28
N ALA A 22 -11.25 5.60 -18.15
CA ALA A 22 -10.27 5.18 -17.14
C ALA A 22 -10.82 5.31 -15.72
N GLY A 23 -11.53 6.39 -15.40
CA GLY A 23 -12.20 6.57 -14.11
C GLY A 23 -13.32 5.57 -13.87
N THR A 24 -14.13 5.30 -14.88
CA THR A 24 -15.29 4.39 -14.80
C THR A 24 -14.85 2.93 -14.62
N ILE A 25 -13.81 2.50 -15.34
CA ILE A 25 -13.31 1.12 -15.27
C ILE A 25 -12.34 0.93 -14.10
N GLY A 26 -11.55 1.94 -13.77
CA GLY A 26 -10.48 1.83 -12.78
C GLY A 26 -10.94 1.45 -11.38
N HIS A 27 -12.13 1.89 -10.94
CA HIS A 27 -12.67 1.52 -9.63
C HIS A 27 -13.12 0.05 -9.56
N PRO A 28 -14.00 -0.44 -10.46
CA PRO A 28 -14.41 -1.85 -10.45
C PRO A 28 -13.22 -2.81 -10.59
N VAL A 29 -12.25 -2.50 -11.45
CA VAL A 29 -11.04 -3.33 -11.64
C VAL A 29 -10.20 -3.36 -10.36
N HIS A 30 -10.02 -2.20 -9.70
CA HIS A 30 -9.35 -2.13 -8.41
C HIS A 30 -10.04 -3.00 -7.35
N ASP A 31 -11.35 -2.83 -7.17
CA ASP A 31 -12.11 -3.52 -6.14
C ASP A 31 -12.13 -5.04 -6.39
N THR A 32 -12.27 -5.44 -7.66
CA THR A 32 -12.21 -6.84 -8.07
C THR A 32 -10.83 -7.43 -7.79
N PHE A 33 -9.75 -6.74 -8.18
CA PHE A 33 -8.38 -7.22 -7.95
C PHE A 33 -8.07 -7.35 -6.47
N LEU A 34 -8.47 -6.39 -5.65
CA LEU A 34 -8.30 -6.46 -4.19
C LEU A 34 -9.11 -7.61 -3.60
N THR A 35 -10.38 -7.73 -3.96
CA THR A 35 -11.26 -8.77 -3.42
C THR A 35 -10.75 -10.16 -3.77
N LEU A 36 -10.50 -10.44 -5.05
CA LEU A 36 -10.00 -11.73 -5.50
C LEU A 36 -8.63 -12.04 -4.91
N GLY A 37 -7.72 -11.07 -4.84
CA GLY A 37 -6.39 -11.26 -4.28
C GLY A 37 -6.42 -11.55 -2.78
N ILE A 38 -7.26 -10.86 -2.01
CA ILE A 38 -7.44 -11.13 -0.57
C ILE A 38 -8.08 -12.51 -0.37
N MET A 39 -9.10 -12.85 -1.15
CA MET A 39 -9.74 -14.16 -1.12
C MET A 39 -8.72 -15.27 -1.42
N GLU A 40 -7.89 -15.09 -2.45
CA GLU A 40 -6.82 -16.03 -2.80
C GLU A 40 -5.81 -16.22 -1.66
N LEU A 41 -5.36 -15.13 -1.05
CA LEU A 41 -4.43 -15.19 0.09
C LEU A 41 -5.05 -15.85 1.32
N TRP A 42 -6.36 -15.78 1.47
CA TRP A 42 -7.08 -16.38 2.59
C TRP A 42 -7.46 -17.84 2.33
N PHE A 43 -8.21 -18.11 1.24
CA PHE A 43 -8.79 -19.44 1.00
C PHE A 43 -7.78 -20.49 0.57
N ASN A 44 -6.73 -20.09 -0.14
CA ASN A 44 -5.71 -21.01 -0.65
C ASN A 44 -4.60 -21.27 0.36
N ARG A 45 -4.98 -21.37 1.65
CA ARG A 45 -4.14 -21.87 2.75
C ARG A 45 -4.71 -23.18 3.30
N PRO A 46 -3.86 -24.08 3.84
CA PRO A 46 -4.34 -25.27 4.55
C PRO A 46 -5.38 -24.88 5.62
N LYS A 47 -6.43 -25.69 5.77
CA LYS A 47 -7.58 -25.35 6.65
C LYS A 47 -7.19 -24.92 8.07
N GLY A 48 -6.13 -25.52 8.65
CA GLY A 48 -5.59 -25.15 9.97
C GLY A 48 -4.93 -23.76 10.05
N HIS A 49 -4.52 -23.16 8.93
CA HIS A 49 -3.78 -21.87 8.88
C HIS A 49 -4.60 -20.71 8.30
N ARG A 50 -5.90 -20.92 8.03
CA ARG A 50 -6.77 -19.86 7.45
C ARG A 50 -6.91 -18.66 8.37
N ARG A 51 -7.04 -18.89 9.69
CA ARG A 51 -7.12 -17.81 10.68
C ARG A 51 -5.85 -16.96 10.69
N GLU A 52 -4.69 -17.57 10.62
CA GLU A 52 -3.40 -16.86 10.57
C GLU A 52 -3.29 -16.02 9.30
N GLY A 53 -3.72 -16.57 8.14
CA GLY A 53 -3.77 -15.83 6.88
C GLY A 53 -4.67 -14.62 6.92
N LEU A 54 -5.86 -14.74 7.51
CA LEU A 54 -6.78 -13.63 7.70
C LEU A 54 -6.17 -12.54 8.60
N LEU A 55 -5.61 -12.94 9.74
CA LEU A 55 -4.96 -12.01 10.66
C LEU A 55 -3.77 -11.29 10.02
N GLU A 56 -3.01 -11.97 9.18
CA GLU A 56 -1.91 -11.37 8.42
C GLU A 56 -2.44 -10.32 7.42
N CYS A 57 -3.44 -10.67 6.62
CA CYS A 57 -4.08 -9.71 5.71
C CYS A 57 -4.64 -8.49 6.45
N LEU A 58 -5.33 -8.69 7.57
CA LEU A 58 -5.89 -7.60 8.38
C LEU A 58 -4.79 -6.70 8.98
N ARG A 59 -3.70 -7.28 9.48
CA ARG A 59 -2.56 -6.51 10.02
C ARG A 59 -1.90 -5.67 8.94
N VAL A 60 -1.58 -6.26 7.80
CA VAL A 60 -0.90 -5.57 6.70
C VAL A 60 -1.78 -4.48 6.11
N THR A 61 -3.05 -4.79 5.85
CA THR A 61 -4.02 -3.82 5.34
C THR A 61 -4.30 -2.71 6.35
N GLY A 62 -4.46 -3.04 7.64
CA GLY A 62 -4.67 -2.06 8.71
C GLY A 62 -3.46 -1.14 8.89
N PHE A 63 -2.24 -1.67 8.82
CA PHE A 63 -1.02 -0.87 8.89
C PHE A 63 -0.91 0.09 7.70
N LEU A 64 -1.16 -0.39 6.48
CA LEU A 64 -1.18 0.46 5.29
C LEU A 64 -2.25 1.53 5.38
N ALA A 65 -3.48 1.14 5.75
CA ALA A 65 -4.60 2.08 5.91
C ALA A 65 -4.28 3.16 6.96
N GLY A 66 -3.66 2.79 8.07
CA GLY A 66 -3.21 3.73 9.11
C GLY A 66 -2.22 4.76 8.58
N ILE A 67 -1.21 4.35 7.82
CA ILE A 67 -0.23 5.26 7.21
C ILE A 67 -0.91 6.18 6.19
N VAL A 68 -1.72 5.63 5.28
CA VAL A 68 -2.42 6.43 4.27
C VAL A 68 -3.36 7.44 4.92
N LEU A 69 -4.10 7.04 5.96
CA LEU A 69 -4.98 7.91 6.71
C LEU A 69 -4.22 9.02 7.43
N PHE A 70 -3.08 8.69 8.05
CA PHE A 70 -2.21 9.67 8.70
C PHE A 70 -1.81 10.79 7.74
N PHE A 71 -1.34 10.47 6.54
CA PHE A 71 -1.00 11.47 5.54
C PHE A 71 -2.21 12.28 5.09
N LYS A 72 -3.35 11.64 4.81
CA LYS A 72 -4.57 12.30 4.33
C LYS A 72 -5.17 13.25 5.38
N VAL A 73 -5.28 12.79 6.61
CA VAL A 73 -5.76 13.62 7.72
C VAL A 73 -4.76 14.73 8.02
N GLY A 74 -3.47 14.42 8.04
CA GLY A 74 -2.39 15.38 8.30
C GLY A 74 -2.39 16.52 7.28
N THR A 75 -2.44 16.22 5.98
CA THR A 75 -2.48 17.26 4.93
C THR A 75 -3.78 18.07 4.98
N THR A 76 -4.90 17.46 5.30
CA THR A 76 -6.19 18.13 5.45
C THR A 76 -6.22 19.08 6.66
N LEU A 77 -5.69 18.65 7.80
CA LEU A 77 -5.58 19.48 9.00
C LEU A 77 -4.60 20.62 8.79
N LEU A 78 -3.46 20.35 8.14
CA LEU A 78 -2.47 21.37 7.80
C LEU A 78 -3.07 22.43 6.88
N ALA A 79 -3.89 22.02 5.90
CA ALA A 79 -4.57 22.96 5.00
C ALA A 79 -5.55 23.86 5.76
N LYS A 80 -6.32 23.32 6.70
CA LYS A 80 -7.20 24.12 7.56
C LYS A 80 -6.41 25.10 8.43
N ALA A 81 -5.30 24.67 9.01
CA ALA A 81 -4.43 25.53 9.80
C ALA A 81 -3.77 26.63 8.95
N ALA A 82 -3.36 26.32 7.72
CA ALA A 82 -2.78 27.27 6.78
C ALA A 82 -3.79 28.35 6.33
N ALA A 83 -5.07 27.98 6.20
CA ALA A 83 -6.14 28.92 5.92
C ALA A 83 -6.37 29.91 7.08
N ALA A 84 -6.15 29.47 8.32
CA ALA A 84 -6.29 30.31 9.50
C ALA A 84 -5.04 31.16 9.80
N LEU A 85 -3.84 30.67 9.46
CA LEU A 85 -2.55 31.27 9.78
C LEU A 85 -1.64 31.30 8.54
N PRO A 86 -1.49 32.45 7.86
CA PRO A 86 -0.70 32.57 6.62
C PRO A 86 0.76 32.12 6.75
N VAL A 87 1.37 32.24 7.94
CA VAL A 87 2.73 31.79 8.19
C VAL A 87 2.89 30.28 7.94
N ILE A 88 1.84 29.50 8.21
CA ILE A 88 1.83 28.04 7.97
C ILE A 88 1.88 27.73 6.47
N SER A 89 1.15 28.49 5.65
CA SER A 89 1.19 28.33 4.19
C SER A 89 2.58 28.63 3.63
N THR A 90 3.29 29.62 4.18
CA THR A 90 4.65 29.95 3.77
C THR A 90 5.65 28.86 4.14
N LEU A 91 5.57 28.32 5.36
CA LEU A 91 6.50 27.30 5.84
C LEU A 91 6.25 25.91 5.25
N PHE A 92 4.98 25.55 5.05
CA PHE A 92 4.56 24.18 4.66
C PHE A 92 3.89 24.11 3.28
N GLY A 93 4.02 25.16 2.45
CA GLY A 93 3.38 25.22 1.13
C GLY A 93 3.71 24.03 0.22
N TRP A 94 4.94 23.51 0.30
CA TRP A 94 5.36 22.31 -0.44
C TRP A 94 4.59 21.06 0.00
N LEU A 95 4.32 20.91 1.30
CA LEU A 95 3.58 19.77 1.85
C LEU A 95 2.09 19.85 1.51
N LEU A 96 1.54 21.08 1.54
CA LEU A 96 0.18 21.35 1.07
C LEU A 96 0.03 21.01 -0.42
N ALA A 97 1.00 21.40 -1.25
CA ALA A 97 0.99 21.06 -2.67
C ALA A 97 0.99 19.55 -2.93
N LEU A 98 1.69 18.76 -2.10
CA LEU A 98 1.63 17.29 -2.19
C LEU A 98 0.24 16.73 -1.88
N GLY A 99 -0.48 17.30 -0.91
CA GLY A 99 -1.82 16.87 -0.51
C GLY A 99 -2.92 17.24 -1.50
N MET A 100 -2.72 18.30 -2.30
CA MET A 100 -3.72 18.82 -3.23
C MET A 100 -4.01 17.82 -4.35
N ARG A 101 -5.30 17.61 -4.65
CA ARG A 101 -5.73 16.84 -5.82
C ARG A 101 -5.74 17.70 -7.09
N PRO A 102 -5.77 17.07 -8.28
CA PRO A 102 -5.88 17.81 -9.55
C PRO A 102 -7.12 18.72 -9.66
N ASP A 103 -8.21 18.39 -8.93
CA ASP A 103 -9.44 19.20 -8.88
C ASP A 103 -9.26 20.53 -8.11
N GLY A 104 -8.13 20.71 -7.42
CA GLY A 104 -7.83 21.89 -6.62
C GLY A 104 -8.71 22.09 -5.37
N LYS A 105 -9.63 21.17 -5.08
CA LYS A 105 -10.64 21.31 -4.02
C LYS A 105 -10.33 20.46 -2.77
N ARG A 106 -9.62 19.36 -2.95
CA ARG A 106 -9.38 18.39 -1.88
C ARG A 106 -7.90 18.23 -1.58
N MET A 107 -7.59 18.12 -0.28
CA MET A 107 -6.21 18.01 0.24
C MET A 107 -5.84 16.60 0.67
N ASP A 108 -6.63 15.61 0.27
CA ASP A 108 -6.45 14.18 0.59
C ASP A 108 -5.82 13.38 -0.56
N GLY A 109 -5.10 14.05 -1.46
CA GLY A 109 -4.51 13.43 -2.66
C GLY A 109 -3.30 12.54 -2.37
N PHE A 110 -2.50 12.84 -1.35
CA PHE A 110 -1.25 12.14 -1.09
C PHE A 110 -1.34 11.19 0.10
N PRO A 111 -0.77 9.98 -0.02
CA PRO A 111 -0.48 9.27 -1.25
C PRO A 111 -1.76 8.67 -1.88
N SER A 112 -1.69 8.17 -3.12
CA SER A 112 -2.82 7.45 -3.73
C SER A 112 -3.08 6.13 -3.02
N GLY A 113 -4.19 6.05 -2.27
CA GLY A 113 -4.56 4.86 -1.49
C GLY A 113 -4.84 3.64 -2.36
N HIS A 114 -5.49 3.82 -3.53
CA HIS A 114 -5.74 2.74 -4.48
C HIS A 114 -4.42 2.12 -4.96
N THR A 115 -3.47 2.95 -5.37
CA THR A 115 -2.16 2.47 -5.83
C THR A 115 -1.36 1.81 -4.72
N CYS A 116 -1.41 2.35 -3.48
CA CYS A 116 -0.81 1.69 -2.31
C CYS A 116 -1.32 0.26 -2.13
N ALA A 117 -2.64 0.10 -2.10
CA ALA A 117 -3.28 -1.17 -1.82
C ALA A 117 -2.98 -2.22 -2.90
N VAL A 118 -3.12 -1.86 -4.19
CA VAL A 118 -2.89 -2.82 -5.29
C VAL A 118 -1.42 -3.20 -5.45
N THR A 119 -0.50 -2.27 -5.18
CA THR A 119 0.94 -2.56 -5.28
C THR A 119 1.40 -3.46 -4.12
N MET A 120 0.90 -3.20 -2.90
CA MET A 120 1.11 -4.09 -1.76
C MET A 120 0.58 -5.50 -2.04
N LEU A 121 -0.64 -5.60 -2.57
CA LEU A 121 -1.25 -6.89 -2.91
C LEU A 121 -0.47 -7.60 -4.02
N ALA A 122 -0.03 -6.89 -5.06
CA ALA A 122 0.81 -7.45 -6.12
C ALA A 122 2.10 -8.06 -5.59
N TRP A 123 2.74 -7.40 -4.61
CA TRP A 123 3.89 -7.97 -3.89
C TRP A 123 3.54 -9.29 -3.19
N MET A 124 2.47 -9.30 -2.39
CA MET A 124 2.05 -10.48 -1.61
C MET A 124 1.69 -11.66 -2.53
N LEU A 125 1.00 -11.38 -3.65
CA LEU A 125 0.67 -12.40 -4.64
C LEU A 125 1.91 -12.90 -5.39
N THR A 126 2.88 -12.03 -5.68
CA THR A 126 4.14 -12.40 -6.33
C THR A 126 5.00 -13.28 -5.43
N ASP A 127 5.04 -13.00 -4.13
CA ASP A 127 5.72 -13.85 -3.13
C ASP A 127 5.15 -15.28 -3.15
N LYS A 128 3.84 -15.41 -3.29
CA LYS A 128 3.13 -16.69 -3.35
C LYS A 128 3.22 -17.35 -4.75
N TYR A 129 3.14 -16.57 -5.81
CA TYR A 129 3.10 -17.00 -7.21
C TYR A 129 4.13 -16.28 -8.08
N PRO A 130 5.44 -16.56 -7.94
CA PRO A 130 6.49 -15.77 -8.61
C PRO A 130 6.35 -15.75 -10.14
N LYS A 131 5.86 -16.84 -10.74
CA LYS A 131 5.66 -16.97 -12.20
C LYS A 131 4.65 -15.96 -12.75
N PHE A 132 3.72 -15.48 -11.93
CA PHE A 132 2.68 -14.52 -12.32
C PHE A 132 2.98 -13.08 -11.86
N GLY A 133 4.17 -12.81 -11.29
CA GLY A 133 4.54 -11.50 -10.77
C GLY A 133 4.36 -10.38 -11.77
N PHE A 134 4.76 -10.61 -13.04
CA PHE A 134 4.57 -9.63 -14.10
C PHE A 134 3.10 -9.24 -14.30
N ALA A 135 2.17 -10.21 -14.26
CA ALA A 135 0.74 -9.94 -14.40
C ALA A 135 0.19 -9.14 -13.21
N PHE A 136 0.60 -9.47 -11.97
CA PHE A 136 0.16 -8.76 -10.78
C PHE A 136 0.65 -7.31 -10.75
N TYR A 137 1.93 -7.07 -11.06
CA TYR A 137 2.46 -5.72 -11.17
C TYR A 137 1.91 -4.96 -12.37
N GLY A 138 1.67 -5.63 -13.49
CA GLY A 138 1.00 -5.06 -14.65
C GLY A 138 -0.41 -4.55 -14.30
N MET A 139 -1.18 -5.35 -13.56
CA MET A 139 -2.50 -4.94 -13.06
C MET A 139 -2.40 -3.73 -12.12
N ALA A 140 -1.46 -3.75 -11.17
CA ALA A 140 -1.25 -2.63 -10.26
C ALA A 140 -0.85 -1.34 -11.02
N ALA A 141 -0.02 -1.46 -12.06
CA ALA A 141 0.36 -0.34 -12.92
C ALA A 141 -0.84 0.22 -13.71
N LEU A 142 -1.69 -0.65 -14.27
CA LEU A 142 -2.92 -0.24 -14.98
C LEU A 142 -3.89 0.49 -14.05
N ILE A 143 -4.08 -0.01 -12.84
CA ILE A 143 -4.92 0.66 -11.83
C ILE A 143 -4.31 2.01 -11.44
N GLY A 144 -3.01 2.08 -11.18
CA GLY A 144 -2.32 3.34 -10.90
C GLY A 144 -2.46 4.35 -12.05
N TYR A 145 -2.26 3.90 -13.28
CA TYR A 145 -2.45 4.70 -14.49
C TYR A 145 -3.88 5.24 -14.60
N SER A 146 -4.89 4.41 -14.35
CA SER A 146 -6.29 4.84 -14.39
C SER A 146 -6.58 5.96 -13.39
N ARG A 147 -5.94 5.97 -12.21
CA ARG A 147 -6.10 7.04 -11.21
C ARG A 147 -5.49 8.36 -11.64
N TRP A 148 -4.40 8.30 -12.38
CA TRP A 148 -3.74 9.47 -12.93
C TRP A 148 -4.47 9.99 -14.16
N GLU A 149 -4.82 9.15 -15.12
CA GLU A 149 -5.54 9.52 -16.33
C GLU A 149 -6.93 10.11 -16.04
N SER A 150 -7.64 9.58 -15.04
CA SER A 150 -8.94 10.10 -14.60
C SER A 150 -8.87 11.41 -13.80
N ASN A 151 -7.71 12.05 -13.69
CA ASN A 151 -7.48 13.25 -12.88
C ASN A 151 -7.87 13.09 -11.38
N ALA A 152 -7.91 11.85 -10.87
CA ALA A 152 -8.16 11.60 -9.46
C ALA A 152 -6.92 11.89 -8.59
N HIS A 153 -5.73 11.72 -9.17
CA HIS A 153 -4.43 11.94 -8.52
C HIS A 153 -3.40 12.46 -9.51
N TYR A 154 -2.42 13.23 -9.03
CA TYR A 154 -1.22 13.52 -9.79
C TYR A 154 -0.34 12.28 -9.93
N GLY A 155 0.46 12.19 -11.00
CA GLY A 155 1.40 11.09 -11.22
C GLY A 155 2.36 10.87 -10.06
N SER A 156 2.82 11.95 -9.40
CA SER A 156 3.64 11.90 -8.20
C SER A 156 2.95 11.22 -7.00
N GLN A 157 1.64 11.44 -6.84
CA GLN A 157 0.84 10.82 -5.77
C GLN A 157 0.62 9.33 -6.05
N VAL A 158 0.45 8.96 -7.32
CA VAL A 158 0.36 7.56 -7.77
C VAL A 158 1.68 6.84 -7.54
N LEU A 159 2.81 7.44 -7.95
CA LEU A 159 4.15 6.87 -7.74
C LEU A 159 4.49 6.73 -6.25
N ALA A 160 4.20 7.76 -5.45
CA ALA A 160 4.38 7.68 -4.00
C ALA A 160 3.53 6.56 -3.38
N GLY A 161 2.30 6.38 -3.88
CA GLY A 161 1.43 5.27 -3.50
C GLY A 161 2.05 3.91 -3.80
N ALA A 162 2.60 3.73 -5.00
CA ALA A 162 3.27 2.49 -5.38
C ALA A 162 4.49 2.19 -4.49
N ILE A 163 5.35 3.18 -4.26
CA ILE A 163 6.54 3.04 -3.40
C ILE A 163 6.12 2.69 -1.96
N LEU A 164 5.12 3.37 -1.42
CA LEU A 164 4.62 3.10 -0.08
C LEU A 164 4.04 1.69 0.04
N GLY A 165 3.25 1.24 -0.95
CA GLY A 165 2.70 -0.11 -0.99
C GLY A 165 3.80 -1.18 -0.96
N LEU A 166 4.86 -1.02 -1.77
CA LEU A 166 6.03 -1.89 -1.75
C LEU A 166 6.78 -1.86 -0.41
N ALA A 167 7.00 -0.67 0.14
CA ALA A 167 7.71 -0.51 1.40
C ALA A 167 6.99 -1.20 2.56
N VAL A 168 5.65 -1.03 2.64
CA VAL A 168 4.82 -1.68 3.66
C VAL A 168 4.85 -3.19 3.50
N ALA A 169 4.71 -3.71 2.27
CA ALA A 169 4.78 -5.14 2.00
C ALA A 169 6.15 -5.73 2.42
N ALA A 170 7.25 -5.11 1.99
CA ALA A 170 8.60 -5.55 2.32
C ALA A 170 8.88 -5.49 3.84
N PHE A 171 8.44 -4.43 4.50
CA PHE A 171 8.60 -4.28 5.96
C PHE A 171 7.85 -5.35 6.72
N THR A 172 6.57 -5.56 6.39
CA THR A 172 5.72 -6.54 7.08
C THR A 172 6.21 -7.97 6.85
N GLN A 173 6.72 -8.28 5.65
CA GLN A 173 7.32 -9.58 5.35
C GLN A 173 8.59 -9.81 6.19
N ARG A 174 9.51 -8.85 6.23
CA ARG A 174 10.72 -8.96 7.06
C ARG A 174 10.41 -9.11 8.54
N PHE A 175 9.40 -8.40 9.04
CA PHE A 175 8.98 -8.51 10.43
C PHE A 175 8.44 -9.91 10.73
N ARG A 176 7.58 -10.46 9.85
CA ARG A 176 7.06 -11.83 9.95
C ARG A 176 8.20 -12.84 10.02
N ASP A 177 9.18 -12.73 9.12
CA ASP A 177 10.29 -13.68 9.04
C ASP A 177 11.16 -13.65 10.31
N ARG A 178 11.43 -12.47 10.85
CA ARG A 178 12.15 -12.31 12.13
C ARG A 178 11.40 -12.92 13.30
N VAL A 179 10.09 -12.69 13.39
CA VAL A 179 9.25 -13.28 14.44
C VAL A 179 9.24 -14.81 14.33
N ALA A 180 9.10 -15.35 13.13
CA ALA A 180 9.14 -16.80 12.89
C ALA A 180 10.48 -17.41 13.33
N ILE A 181 11.61 -16.77 13.00
CA ILE A 181 12.94 -17.21 13.43
C ILE A 181 13.06 -17.17 14.96
N CYS A 182 12.62 -16.11 15.61
CA CYS A 182 12.65 -16.02 17.08
C CYS A 182 11.84 -17.14 17.74
N ILE A 183 10.64 -17.44 17.23
CA ILE A 183 9.80 -18.53 17.75
C ILE A 183 10.50 -19.89 17.58
N LEU A 184 11.13 -20.14 16.43
CA LEU A 184 11.87 -21.37 16.17
C LEU A 184 13.07 -21.53 17.12
N LEU A 185 13.81 -20.45 17.38
CA LEU A 185 14.94 -20.47 18.33
C LEU A 185 14.48 -20.75 19.75
N VAL A 186 13.41 -20.12 20.22
CA VAL A 186 12.82 -20.35 21.55
C VAL A 186 12.36 -21.81 21.68
N ARG A 187 11.69 -22.35 20.68
CA ARG A 187 11.24 -23.76 20.68
C ARG A 187 12.45 -24.72 20.72
N ARG A 188 13.50 -24.42 19.97
CA ARG A 188 14.73 -25.25 19.98
C ARG A 188 15.41 -25.26 21.35
N GLN A 189 15.48 -24.12 22.02
CA GLN A 189 16.05 -24.03 23.36
C GLN A 189 15.24 -24.83 24.39
N SER A 190 13.91 -24.70 24.36
CA SER A 190 13.02 -25.44 25.27
C SER A 190 13.12 -26.95 25.10
N THR A 191 13.21 -27.44 23.84
CA THR A 191 13.41 -28.88 23.57
C THR A 191 14.77 -29.38 24.02
N THR A 192 15.82 -28.55 23.89
CA THR A 192 17.18 -28.92 24.35
C THR A 192 17.26 -28.96 25.88
N GLN A 193 16.64 -28.00 26.58
CA GLN A 193 16.56 -28.02 28.05
C GLN A 193 15.77 -29.23 28.56
N ARG A 194 14.67 -29.55 27.91
CA ARG A 194 13.85 -30.74 28.28
C ARG A 194 14.63 -32.05 28.13
N LYS A 195 15.43 -32.19 27.06
CA LYS A 195 16.32 -33.34 26.88
C LYS A 195 17.43 -33.40 27.94
N ARG A 196 18.02 -32.27 28.32
CA ARG A 196 19.06 -32.21 29.36
C ARG A 196 18.51 -32.59 30.76
N SER A 197 17.33 -32.05 31.11
CA SER A 197 16.68 -32.42 32.39
C SER A 197 16.28 -33.89 32.46
N TRP A 198 15.83 -34.47 31.34
CA TRP A 198 15.54 -35.92 31.26
C TRP A 198 16.79 -36.76 31.50
N ASN A 199 17.90 -36.45 30.82
CA ASN A 199 19.16 -37.22 30.97
C ASN A 199 19.87 -36.99 32.32
N ALA A 200 19.46 -36.00 33.12
CA ALA A 200 20.02 -35.76 34.45
C ALA A 200 19.30 -36.57 35.56
N HIS A 201 18.20 -37.25 35.23
CA HIS A 201 17.42 -38.07 36.17
C HIS A 201 17.58 -39.57 35.96
N PHE A 202 18.42 -39.94 35.01
CA PHE A 202 18.89 -41.31 34.76
C PHE A 202 20.42 -41.37 34.76
#